data_aba5c4faaba5bc2c9af5f3c59abc7db4
#
_entry.id   aba5c4faaba5bc2c9af5f3c59abc7db4
#
_cell.length_a   1.000
_cell.length_b   1.000
_cell.length_c   1.000
_cell.angle_alpha   90.00
_cell.angle_beta   90.00
_cell.angle_gamma   90.00
#
_symmetry.space_group_name_H-M   'P 1'
#
loop_
_entity.id
_entity.type
_entity.pdbx_description
1 polymer ?
#
loop_
_entity_poly.entity_id
_entity_poly.type
_entity_poly.pdbx_seq_one_letter_code
_entity_poly.pdbx_strand_id
1 'polypeptide(L)'
;MSDNCCSQTSAGSMVCELPQVTVQHKPSAEVFCPECNQKGKVVQGQTVKALLSVSLRSIQDTEYYFCRTQSCPVVYYSADGKSVFTTSQLRERVYQKEPSADDVFVCYCFKHTVSEIRNASPEARVSMVNDINTGIQANQCACDLRNPQGSCCLGNVRGLMKQTEQVSAQP
;
A
#
# COMPACT_ATOMS: atom_id res chain seq x y z
N MET A 1 -22.25 19.45 29.75
CA MET A 1 -21.27 20.54 29.55
C MET A 1 -20.83 20.42 28.10
N SER A 2 -21.29 21.37 27.28
CA SER A 2 -21.17 21.29 25.82
C SER A 2 -19.94 22.07 25.40
N ASP A 3 -18.92 21.37 24.91
CA ASP A 3 -17.75 22.03 24.35
C ASP A 3 -18.03 22.45 22.92
N ASN A 4 -18.05 23.75 22.74
CA ASN A 4 -18.35 24.45 21.50
C ASN A 4 -17.12 24.39 20.58
N CYS A 5 -17.17 23.58 19.52
CA CYS A 5 -16.05 23.32 18.60
C CYS A 5 -15.96 24.33 17.43
N CYS A 6 -16.75 25.41 17.42
CA CYS A 6 -16.73 26.41 16.33
C CYS A 6 -16.73 27.83 16.86
N SER A 7 -15.67 28.57 16.61
CA SER A 7 -15.61 30.02 16.81
C SER A 7 -16.07 30.73 15.55
N GLN A 8 -17.06 31.60 15.66
CA GLN A 8 -17.54 32.45 14.56
C GLN A 8 -16.66 33.71 14.45
N THR A 9 -16.06 33.91 13.28
CA THR A 9 -15.48 35.20 12.90
C THR A 9 -16.44 35.92 11.93
N SER A 10 -16.52 37.24 12.02
CA SER A 10 -17.53 38.13 11.43
C SER A 10 -17.46 38.28 9.91
N ALA A 11 -17.09 37.27 9.15
CA ALA A 11 -17.01 37.30 7.69
C ALA A 11 -17.48 36.00 7.01
N GLY A 12 -18.45 35.30 7.56
CA GLY A 12 -19.28 34.35 6.81
C GLY A 12 -18.64 33.14 6.16
N SER A 13 -17.40 32.75 6.53
CA SER A 13 -16.78 31.49 6.08
C SER A 13 -16.43 30.64 7.30
N MET A 14 -17.07 29.47 7.44
CA MET A 14 -16.66 28.46 8.40
C MET A 14 -15.44 27.73 7.85
N VAL A 15 -14.29 27.94 8.44
CA VAL A 15 -13.07 27.17 8.18
C VAL A 15 -12.80 26.32 9.40
N CYS A 16 -12.92 25.01 9.27
CA CYS A 16 -12.44 24.07 10.27
C CYS A 16 -10.92 23.92 10.10
N GLU A 17 -10.15 24.62 10.91
CA GLU A 17 -8.71 24.44 10.98
C GLU A 17 -8.42 23.17 11.77
N LEU A 18 -7.98 22.12 11.06
CA LEU A 18 -7.43 20.93 11.68
C LEU A 18 -5.99 21.23 12.16
N PRO A 19 -5.61 20.88 13.37
CA PRO A 19 -4.24 21.07 13.84
C PRO A 19 -3.28 20.28 12.94
N GLN A 20 -2.37 20.99 12.27
CA GLN A 20 -1.30 20.36 11.49
C GLN A 20 -0.27 19.76 12.46
N VAL A 21 -0.37 18.46 12.69
CA VAL A 21 0.67 17.72 13.41
C VAL A 21 1.82 17.50 12.44
N THR A 22 2.85 18.33 12.53
CA THR A 22 4.13 18.10 11.85
C THR A 22 4.86 16.96 12.55
N VAL A 23 4.72 15.75 12.02
CA VAL A 23 5.49 14.59 12.46
C VAL A 23 6.91 14.74 11.91
N GLN A 24 7.84 15.12 12.77
CA GLN A 24 9.27 15.10 12.44
C GLN A 24 9.75 13.64 12.41
N HIS A 25 10.00 13.09 11.22
CA HIS A 25 10.63 11.79 11.05
C HIS A 25 12.10 11.85 11.48
N LYS A 26 12.39 11.40 12.71
CA LYS A 26 13.75 10.96 13.07
C LYS A 26 14.07 9.71 12.25
N PRO A 27 15.33 9.51 11.78
CA PRO A 27 15.72 8.25 11.16
C PRO A 27 15.52 7.13 12.19
N SER A 28 14.52 6.27 11.95
CA SER A 28 14.17 5.18 12.83
C SER A 28 15.24 4.08 12.74
N ALA A 29 15.58 3.49 13.88
CA ALA A 29 16.33 2.24 13.94
C ALA A 29 15.68 1.21 12.99
N GLU A 30 16.51 0.34 12.39
CA GLU A 30 15.99 -0.72 11.51
C GLU A 30 15.01 -1.60 12.27
N VAL A 31 13.78 -1.69 11.78
CA VAL A 31 12.72 -2.48 12.40
C VAL A 31 12.48 -3.75 11.60
N PHE A 32 12.55 -4.89 12.27
CA PHE A 32 12.46 -6.21 11.66
C PHE A 32 11.11 -6.85 11.95
N CYS A 33 10.62 -7.63 11.00
CA CYS A 33 9.39 -8.39 11.14
C CYS A 33 9.53 -9.41 12.29
N PRO A 34 8.60 -9.45 13.26
CA PRO A 34 8.69 -10.34 14.42
C PRO A 34 8.60 -11.83 14.04
N GLU A 35 8.03 -12.16 12.87
CA GLU A 35 7.88 -13.55 12.42
C GLU A 35 9.08 -14.02 11.60
N CYS A 36 9.52 -13.26 10.60
CA CYS A 36 10.57 -13.73 9.68
C CYS A 36 11.91 -13.03 9.86
N ASN A 37 12.01 -12.08 10.77
CA ASN A 37 13.21 -11.30 11.08
C ASN A 37 13.83 -10.60 9.84
N GLN A 38 13.00 -10.25 8.84
CA GLN A 38 13.44 -9.46 7.69
C GLN A 38 13.05 -8.01 7.88
N LYS A 39 13.89 -7.10 7.35
CA LYS A 39 13.65 -5.67 7.40
C LYS A 39 12.35 -5.28 6.69
N GLY A 40 11.45 -4.59 7.39
CA GLY A 40 10.23 -4.05 6.82
C GLY A 40 10.43 -2.73 6.09
N LYS A 41 9.41 -2.33 5.35
CA LYS A 41 9.29 -1.01 4.74
C LYS A 41 8.26 -0.21 5.52
N VAL A 42 8.58 1.02 5.92
CA VAL A 42 7.64 1.94 6.55
C VAL A 42 6.40 2.12 5.68
N VAL A 43 5.22 2.04 6.28
CA VAL A 43 3.93 2.35 5.66
C VAL A 43 3.18 3.37 6.51
N GLN A 44 2.38 4.19 5.85
CA GLN A 44 1.58 5.20 6.53
C GLN A 44 0.43 4.54 7.31
N GLY A 45 0.09 5.07 8.48
CA GLY A 45 -1.02 4.57 9.29
C GLY A 45 -2.36 4.57 8.55
N GLN A 46 -2.59 5.52 7.65
CA GLN A 46 -3.78 5.55 6.78
C GLN A 46 -3.85 4.34 5.83
N THR A 47 -2.72 3.86 5.30
CA THR A 47 -2.65 2.64 4.48
C THR A 47 -3.13 1.44 5.30
N VAL A 48 -2.61 1.31 6.52
CA VAL A 48 -2.97 0.21 7.44
C VAL A 48 -4.47 0.25 7.75
N LYS A 49 -4.98 1.44 8.14
CA LYS A 49 -6.40 1.65 8.46
C LYS A 49 -7.33 1.38 7.26
N ALA A 50 -6.91 1.72 6.05
CA ALA A 50 -7.71 1.53 4.84
C ALA A 50 -7.80 0.06 4.41
N LEU A 51 -6.74 -0.72 4.61
CA LEU A 51 -6.61 -2.07 4.06
C LEU A 51 -6.92 -3.19 5.05
N LEU A 52 -6.90 -2.93 6.35
CA LEU A 52 -7.30 -3.93 7.34
C LEU A 52 -8.83 -4.10 7.39
N SER A 53 -9.27 -5.36 7.51
CA SER A 53 -10.67 -5.75 7.68
C SER A 53 -11.12 -5.76 9.15
N VAL A 54 -10.17 -5.55 10.08
CA VAL A 54 -10.43 -5.53 11.52
C VAL A 54 -11.04 -4.19 11.98
N SER A 55 -11.57 -4.16 13.21
CA SER A 55 -12.02 -2.90 13.82
C SER A 55 -10.88 -1.89 13.91
N LEU A 56 -11.13 -0.63 13.56
CA LEU A 56 -10.14 0.45 13.71
C LEU A 56 -9.70 0.67 15.17
N ARG A 57 -10.51 0.25 16.14
CA ARG A 57 -10.15 0.27 17.56
C ARG A 57 -9.00 -0.67 17.91
N SER A 58 -8.76 -1.69 17.08
CA SER A 58 -7.65 -2.64 17.23
C SER A 58 -6.34 -2.13 16.62
N ILE A 59 -6.36 -0.98 15.93
CA ILE A 59 -5.21 -0.40 15.27
C ILE A 59 -4.65 0.71 16.15
N GLN A 60 -3.46 0.52 16.68
CA GLN A 60 -2.78 1.51 17.52
C GLN A 60 -2.28 2.69 16.68
N ASP A 61 -2.17 3.87 17.28
CA ASP A 61 -1.57 5.03 16.64
C ASP A 61 -0.05 4.99 16.84
N THR A 62 0.61 4.29 15.94
CA THR A 62 2.06 4.05 15.95
C THR A 62 2.60 3.91 14.53
N GLU A 63 3.91 3.86 14.38
CA GLU A 63 4.56 3.58 13.11
C GLU A 63 4.40 2.11 12.72
N TYR A 64 4.05 1.86 11.45
CA TYR A 64 3.85 0.52 10.91
C TYR A 64 4.85 0.21 9.78
N TYR A 65 5.13 -1.07 9.64
CA TYR A 65 6.03 -1.62 8.63
C TYR A 65 5.35 -2.72 7.83
N PHE A 66 5.62 -2.73 6.54
CA PHE A 66 5.18 -3.77 5.62
C PHE A 66 6.26 -4.85 5.50
N CYS A 67 5.91 -6.10 5.77
CA CYS A 67 6.77 -7.26 5.57
C CYS A 67 6.73 -7.70 4.10
N ARG A 68 7.89 -7.71 3.44
CA ARG A 68 8.01 -8.08 2.02
C ARG A 68 8.24 -9.56 1.77
N THR A 69 8.56 -10.35 2.80
CA THR A 69 8.90 -11.76 2.66
C THR A 69 7.69 -12.55 2.18
N GLN A 70 7.79 -13.18 1.03
CA GLN A 70 6.70 -13.89 0.36
C GLN A 70 6.11 -14.99 1.25
N SER A 71 6.94 -15.84 1.83
CA SER A 71 6.53 -16.98 2.67
C SER A 71 6.03 -16.58 4.07
N CYS A 72 6.20 -15.31 4.47
CA CYS A 72 5.77 -14.84 5.79
C CYS A 72 4.30 -14.42 5.75
N PRO A 73 3.45 -14.89 6.68
CA PRO A 73 2.03 -14.52 6.71
C PRO A 73 1.82 -13.07 7.16
N VAL A 74 2.78 -12.46 7.86
CA VAL A 74 2.69 -11.09 8.35
C VAL A 74 2.72 -10.10 7.19
N VAL A 75 1.78 -9.16 7.19
CA VAL A 75 1.74 -8.04 6.22
C VAL A 75 2.14 -6.75 6.90
N TYR A 76 1.50 -6.40 8.01
CA TYR A 76 1.84 -5.20 8.78
C TYR A 76 2.24 -5.54 10.20
N TYR A 77 3.19 -4.79 10.75
CA TYR A 77 3.57 -4.87 12.15
C TYR A 77 4.00 -3.49 12.67
N SER A 78 3.76 -3.24 13.97
CA SER A 78 4.17 -2.00 14.63
C SER A 78 5.65 -1.98 14.96
N ALA A 79 6.22 -0.79 15.12
CA ALA A 79 7.62 -0.61 15.48
C ALA A 79 8.02 -1.33 16.80
N ASP A 80 7.08 -1.43 17.75
CA ASP A 80 7.27 -2.12 19.03
C ASP A 80 6.95 -3.63 18.98
N GLY A 81 6.55 -4.15 17.82
CA GLY A 81 6.20 -5.55 17.59
C GLY A 81 4.91 -6.04 18.25
N LYS A 82 4.15 -5.18 18.94
CA LYS A 82 2.93 -5.58 19.67
C LYS A 82 1.72 -5.74 18.78
N SER A 83 1.63 -4.97 17.68
CA SER A 83 0.56 -5.09 16.70
C SER A 83 1.10 -5.80 15.46
N VAL A 84 0.52 -6.95 15.14
CA VAL A 84 0.90 -7.78 13.98
C VAL A 84 -0.36 -8.16 13.23
N PHE A 85 -0.38 -7.92 11.91
CA PHE A 85 -1.52 -8.23 11.05
C PHE A 85 -1.07 -9.12 9.89
N THR A 86 -1.83 -10.17 9.65
CA THR A 86 -1.54 -11.18 8.63
C THR A 86 -2.41 -10.99 7.38
N THR A 87 -2.11 -11.75 6.33
CA THR A 87 -2.86 -11.73 5.06
C THR A 87 -4.36 -11.95 5.25
N SER A 88 -4.80 -12.79 6.20
CA SER A 88 -6.21 -13.06 6.48
C SER A 88 -6.99 -11.88 7.06
N GLN A 89 -6.31 -10.87 7.53
CA GLN A 89 -6.89 -9.66 8.13
C GLN A 89 -6.93 -8.48 7.15
N LEU A 90 -6.55 -8.67 5.89
CA LEU A 90 -6.62 -7.66 4.84
C LEU A 90 -7.88 -7.81 3.99
N ARG A 91 -8.34 -6.69 3.44
CA ARG A 91 -9.45 -6.62 2.48
C ARG A 91 -9.04 -7.01 1.07
N GLU A 92 -7.75 -6.82 0.75
CA GLU A 92 -7.17 -7.11 -0.56
C GLU A 92 -6.06 -8.16 -0.42
N ARG A 93 -5.95 -9.04 -1.40
CA ARG A 93 -4.82 -9.97 -1.50
C ARG A 93 -3.53 -9.21 -1.79
N VAL A 94 -2.41 -9.71 -1.30
CA VAL A 94 -1.13 -9.00 -1.33
C VAL A 94 -0.22 -9.60 -2.39
N TYR A 95 0.05 -8.87 -3.46
CA TYR A 95 0.90 -9.32 -4.57
C TYR A 95 2.25 -9.87 -4.10
N GLN A 96 2.92 -9.22 -3.15
CA GLN A 96 4.22 -9.66 -2.64
C GLN A 96 4.15 -11.01 -1.89
N LYS A 97 2.98 -11.41 -1.42
CA LYS A 97 2.75 -12.70 -0.76
C LYS A 97 2.33 -13.79 -1.75
N GLU A 98 1.64 -13.40 -2.80
CA GLU A 98 1.06 -14.31 -3.79
C GLU A 98 1.44 -13.91 -5.23
N PRO A 99 2.73 -13.76 -5.57
CA PRO A 99 3.15 -13.23 -6.87
C PRO A 99 2.85 -14.17 -8.05
N SER A 100 2.50 -15.43 -7.76
CA SER A 100 2.16 -16.43 -8.77
C SER A 100 0.66 -16.61 -8.97
N ALA A 101 -0.18 -16.01 -8.13
CA ALA A 101 -1.63 -16.16 -8.24
C ALA A 101 -2.19 -15.22 -9.33
N ASP A 102 -2.82 -15.81 -10.33
CA ASP A 102 -3.23 -15.13 -11.56
C ASP A 102 -4.24 -14.00 -11.37
N ASP A 103 -5.10 -14.13 -10.36
CA ASP A 103 -6.19 -13.20 -10.04
C ASP A 103 -5.81 -12.11 -9.03
N VAL A 104 -4.55 -12.07 -8.58
CA VAL A 104 -4.08 -11.03 -7.66
C VAL A 104 -3.73 -9.75 -8.44
N PHE A 105 -4.15 -8.61 -7.89
CA PHE A 105 -3.81 -7.31 -8.46
C PHE A 105 -2.34 -6.95 -8.21
N VAL A 106 -1.63 -6.61 -9.28
CA VAL A 106 -0.31 -5.96 -9.23
C VAL A 106 -0.48 -4.45 -9.15
N CYS A 107 -1.45 -3.91 -9.91
CA CYS A 107 -1.89 -2.53 -9.83
C CYS A 107 -3.30 -2.44 -9.22
N TYR A 108 -3.41 -2.02 -7.98
CA TYR A 108 -4.68 -1.97 -7.22
C TYR A 108 -5.59 -0.81 -7.64
N CYS A 109 -5.03 0.29 -8.13
CA CYS A 109 -5.80 1.46 -8.55
C CYS A 109 -6.51 1.22 -9.90
N PHE A 110 -5.81 0.63 -10.87
CA PHE A 110 -6.30 0.40 -12.23
C PHE A 110 -6.63 -1.07 -12.52
N LYS A 111 -6.57 -1.94 -11.49
CA LYS A 111 -7.06 -3.33 -11.50
C LYS A 111 -6.32 -4.27 -12.46
N HIS A 112 -5.02 -4.05 -12.72
CA HIS A 112 -4.23 -5.00 -13.51
C HIS A 112 -3.79 -6.19 -12.66
N THR A 113 -4.15 -7.39 -13.10
CA THR A 113 -3.84 -8.67 -12.44
C THR A 113 -2.51 -9.26 -12.93
N VAL A 114 -2.03 -10.27 -12.20
CA VAL A 114 -0.84 -11.03 -12.58
C VAL A 114 -1.04 -11.70 -13.95
N SER A 115 -2.18 -12.36 -14.20
CA SER A 115 -2.47 -13.05 -15.45
C SER A 115 -2.57 -12.09 -16.64
N GLU A 116 -3.22 -10.92 -16.46
CA GLU A 116 -3.29 -9.92 -17.53
C GLU A 116 -1.90 -9.45 -17.96
N ILE A 117 -1.01 -9.16 -17.00
CA ILE A 117 0.34 -8.68 -17.31
C ILE A 117 1.19 -9.78 -17.94
N ARG A 118 1.08 -11.03 -17.47
CA ARG A 118 1.84 -12.17 -18.00
C ARG A 118 1.45 -12.51 -19.44
N ASN A 119 0.15 -12.52 -19.72
CA ASN A 119 -0.40 -12.94 -21.01
C ASN A 119 -0.48 -11.81 -22.05
N ALA A 120 -0.17 -10.57 -21.66
CA ALA A 120 -0.20 -9.43 -22.57
C ALA A 120 0.92 -9.50 -23.62
N SER A 121 0.60 -9.08 -24.86
CA SER A 121 1.60 -8.87 -25.89
C SER A 121 2.55 -7.72 -25.51
N PRO A 122 3.73 -7.60 -26.13
CA PRO A 122 4.64 -6.49 -25.88
C PRO A 122 3.97 -5.11 -26.02
N GLU A 123 3.13 -4.92 -27.03
CA GLU A 123 2.39 -3.68 -27.31
C GLU A 123 1.36 -3.41 -26.21
N ALA A 124 0.63 -4.44 -25.78
CA ALA A 124 -0.35 -4.34 -24.68
C ALA A 124 0.32 -3.98 -23.35
N ARG A 125 1.52 -4.50 -23.07
CA ARG A 125 2.31 -4.13 -21.88
C ARG A 125 2.72 -2.65 -21.88
N VAL A 126 3.15 -2.13 -23.04
CA VAL A 126 3.44 -0.70 -23.19
C VAL A 126 2.18 0.13 -22.95
N SER A 127 1.04 -0.29 -23.52
CA SER A 127 -0.26 0.38 -23.31
C SER A 127 -0.67 0.40 -21.84
N MET A 128 -0.53 -0.72 -21.09
CA MET A 128 -0.81 -0.79 -19.66
C MET A 128 0.05 0.20 -18.84
N VAL A 129 1.35 0.29 -19.15
CA VAL A 129 2.24 1.24 -18.46
C VAL A 129 1.84 2.68 -18.75
N ASN A 130 1.45 2.98 -19.99
CA ASN A 130 1.00 4.32 -20.39
C ASN A 130 -0.33 4.68 -19.72
N ASP A 131 -1.28 3.74 -19.63
CA ASP A 131 -2.55 3.94 -18.92
C ASP A 131 -2.31 4.26 -17.44
N ILE A 132 -1.47 3.48 -16.75
CA ILE A 132 -1.10 3.74 -15.35
C ILE A 132 -0.46 5.12 -15.21
N ASN A 133 0.46 5.50 -16.08
CA ASN A 133 1.11 6.81 -16.03
C ASN A 133 0.12 7.96 -16.27
N THR A 134 -0.79 7.80 -17.22
CA THR A 134 -1.85 8.77 -17.48
C THR A 134 -2.75 8.96 -16.26
N GLY A 135 -3.16 7.86 -15.63
CA GLY A 135 -3.95 7.91 -14.39
C GLY A 135 -3.20 8.56 -13.23
N ILE A 136 -1.87 8.35 -13.12
CA ILE A 136 -1.03 9.03 -12.12
C ILE A 136 -1.00 10.55 -12.39
N GLN A 137 -0.79 10.96 -13.64
CA GLN A 137 -0.77 12.37 -14.03
C GLN A 137 -2.12 13.06 -13.81
N ALA A 138 -3.21 12.32 -13.98
CA ALA A 138 -4.58 12.79 -13.73
C ALA A 138 -4.98 12.75 -12.24
N ASN A 139 -4.06 12.45 -11.30
CA ASN A 139 -4.33 12.30 -9.86
C ASN A 139 -5.42 11.26 -9.52
N GLN A 140 -5.57 10.24 -10.37
CA GLN A 140 -6.53 9.13 -10.15
C GLN A 140 -5.93 7.98 -9.33
N CYS A 141 -4.63 8.02 -9.06
CA CYS A 141 -3.90 7.01 -8.30
C CYS A 141 -4.00 7.30 -6.79
N ALA A 142 -4.35 6.27 -6.01
CA ALA A 142 -4.44 6.31 -4.55
C ALA A 142 -3.71 5.10 -3.94
N CYS A 143 -2.44 4.89 -4.31
CA CYS A 143 -1.66 3.73 -3.88
C CYS A 143 -1.42 3.71 -2.36
N ASP A 144 -1.41 4.83 -1.70
CA ASP A 144 -1.34 4.99 -0.25
C ASP A 144 -2.57 4.41 0.48
N LEU A 145 -3.73 4.33 -0.21
CA LEU A 145 -4.97 3.79 0.34
C LEU A 145 -5.34 2.42 -0.23
N ARG A 146 -4.90 2.09 -1.45
CA ARG A 146 -5.35 0.89 -2.16
C ARG A 146 -4.30 -0.21 -2.28
N ASN A 147 -3.01 0.14 -2.24
CA ASN A 147 -1.94 -0.82 -2.40
C ASN A 147 -1.38 -1.25 -1.03
N PRO A 148 -1.39 -2.55 -0.67
CA PRO A 148 -0.88 -3.01 0.61
C PRO A 148 0.54 -2.56 0.95
N GLN A 149 1.42 -2.38 -0.02
CA GLN A 149 2.77 -1.83 0.23
C GLN A 149 2.80 -0.32 0.53
N GLY A 150 1.67 0.39 0.46
CA GLY A 150 1.55 1.82 0.73
C GLY A 150 2.33 2.73 -0.23
N SER A 151 2.63 2.26 -1.44
CA SER A 151 3.41 3.02 -2.43
C SER A 151 3.08 2.57 -3.86
N CYS A 152 3.54 3.36 -4.83
CA CYS A 152 3.27 3.13 -6.25
C CYS A 152 3.60 1.69 -6.69
N CYS A 153 2.66 1.07 -7.40
CA CYS A 153 2.76 -0.30 -7.91
C CYS A 153 3.54 -0.41 -9.24
N LEU A 154 3.87 0.69 -9.91
CA LEU A 154 4.48 0.68 -11.25
C LEU A 154 5.80 -0.11 -11.29
N GLY A 155 6.58 -0.09 -10.19
CA GLY A 155 7.78 -0.91 -10.04
C GLY A 155 7.48 -2.41 -10.08
N ASN A 156 6.40 -2.85 -9.44
CA ASN A 156 5.96 -4.26 -9.44
C ASN A 156 5.48 -4.69 -10.84
N VAL A 157 4.69 -3.84 -11.49
CA VAL A 157 4.18 -4.08 -12.86
C VAL A 157 5.36 -4.28 -13.83
N ARG A 158 6.31 -3.35 -13.84
CA ARG A 158 7.52 -3.45 -14.69
C ARG A 158 8.39 -4.65 -14.33
N GLY A 159 8.50 -4.99 -13.04
CA GLY A 159 9.24 -6.16 -12.57
C GLY A 159 8.64 -7.46 -13.11
N LEU A 160 7.31 -7.61 -13.03
CA LEU A 160 6.62 -8.78 -13.53
C LEU A 160 6.73 -8.91 -15.07
N MET A 161 6.63 -7.80 -15.81
CA MET A 161 6.83 -7.78 -17.27
C MET A 161 8.21 -8.31 -17.66
N LYS A 162 9.27 -7.83 -16.99
CA LYS A 162 10.65 -8.29 -17.22
C LYS A 162 10.83 -9.78 -16.94
N GLN A 163 10.24 -10.29 -15.86
CA GLN A 163 10.30 -11.73 -15.54
C GLN A 163 9.65 -12.57 -16.64
N THR A 164 8.54 -12.12 -17.18
CA THR A 164 7.84 -12.84 -18.26
C THR A 164 8.67 -12.89 -19.56
N GLU A 165 9.35 -11.80 -19.90
CA GLU A 165 10.24 -11.74 -21.08
C GLU A 165 11.44 -12.72 -20.94
N GLN A 166 12.00 -12.82 -19.74
CA GLN A 166 13.13 -13.75 -19.47
C GLN A 166 12.71 -15.21 -19.58
N VAL A 167 11.49 -15.57 -19.13
CA VAL A 167 10.97 -16.94 -19.26
C VAL A 167 10.70 -17.31 -20.72
N SER A 168 10.20 -16.37 -21.52
CA SER A 168 9.92 -16.59 -22.95
C SER A 168 11.17 -16.66 -23.82
N ALA A 169 12.33 -16.20 -23.33
CA ALA A 169 13.60 -16.18 -24.03
C ALA A 169 14.49 -17.41 -23.74
N GLN A 170 14.06 -18.32 -22.85
CA GLN A 170 14.77 -19.57 -22.61
C GLN A 170 14.27 -20.63 -23.59
N PRO A 171 15.18 -21.23 -24.42
CA PRO A 171 14.86 -22.24 -25.41
C PRO A 171 14.44 -23.58 -24.79
#